data_c455c9caf3496fad88e0fb171347df7c
#
_entry.id   c455c9caf3496fad88e0fb171347df7c
#
_cell.length_a   1.000
_cell.length_b   1.000
_cell.length_c   1.000
_cell.angle_alpha   90.00
_cell.angle_beta   90.00
_cell.angle_gamma   90.00
#
_symmetry.space_group_name_H-M   'P 1'
#
loop_
_entity.id
_entity.type
_entity.pdbx_description
1 polymer ?
#
loop_
_entity_poly.entity_id
_entity_poly.type
_entity_poly.pdbx_seq_one_letter_code
_entity_poly.pdbx_strand_id
1 'polypeptide(L)'
;MIPLERAVVARLESHGEKFELLVDPDLAVRYRQGEAIAIEDMVAALSVFENSSRGTRASDEALTRVFSTTDFPAVADKIIRKGEIHLTAEQRRHIIAEKKKKVITFIARNAINPQTNLPHPPQRIEMAMDEARVNIDLYKNTEELVKETVKALRPILPIKFEEVRIAVKI
;
A
#
# COMPACT_ATOMS: atom_id res chain seq x y z
N MET A 1 -17.78 -7.28 6.67
CA MET A 1 -16.85 -8.36 6.24
C MET A 1 -16.95 -8.57 4.75
N ILE A 2 -15.90 -9.04 4.14
CA ILE A 2 -15.86 -9.27 2.70
C ILE A 2 -16.22 -10.73 2.38
N PRO A 3 -16.61 -11.03 1.13
CA PRO A 3 -16.83 -12.41 0.72
C PRO A 3 -15.53 -13.19 0.70
N LEU A 4 -15.59 -14.47 1.04
CA LEU A 4 -14.42 -15.33 1.08
C LEU A 4 -13.72 -15.42 -0.28
N GLU A 5 -14.47 -15.38 -1.37
CA GLU A 5 -13.92 -15.47 -2.71
C GLU A 5 -12.98 -14.30 -3.05
N ARG A 6 -13.14 -13.16 -2.37
CA ARG A 6 -12.27 -12.01 -2.59
C ARG A 6 -11.04 -12.02 -1.72
N ALA A 7 -11.03 -12.86 -0.69
CA ALA A 7 -9.98 -12.81 0.31
C ALA A 7 -8.67 -13.42 -0.17
N VAL A 8 -7.58 -12.83 0.28
CA VAL A 8 -6.26 -13.41 0.16
C VAL A 8 -5.71 -13.59 1.57
N VAL A 9 -4.63 -14.35 1.70
CA VAL A 9 -4.02 -14.59 3.00
C VAL A 9 -3.03 -13.48 3.33
N ALA A 10 -3.12 -12.95 4.54
CA ALA A 10 -2.08 -12.13 5.13
C ALA A 10 -1.42 -12.98 6.22
N ARG A 11 -0.13 -13.20 6.15
CA ARG A 11 0.60 -14.10 7.04
C ARG A 11 1.72 -13.39 7.77
N LEU A 12 1.79 -13.60 9.06
CA LEU A 12 2.92 -13.16 9.87
C LEU A 12 3.56 -14.38 10.51
N GLU A 13 4.86 -14.55 10.33
CA GLU A 13 5.60 -15.61 11.00
C GLU A 13 6.43 -14.95 12.11
N SER A 14 6.30 -15.46 13.32
CA SER A 14 6.99 -14.93 14.46
C SER A 14 7.14 -16.01 15.52
N HIS A 15 8.30 -16.07 16.16
CA HIS A 15 8.59 -17.02 17.23
C HIS A 15 8.34 -18.49 16.82
N GLY A 16 8.62 -18.81 15.56
CA GLY A 16 8.43 -20.16 15.04
C GLY A 16 6.98 -20.52 14.73
N GLU A 17 6.07 -19.59 14.86
CA GLU A 17 4.65 -19.81 14.60
C GLU A 17 4.17 -18.90 13.48
N LYS A 18 3.15 -19.33 12.77
CA LYS A 18 2.56 -18.51 11.72
C LYS A 18 1.13 -18.17 12.07
N PHE A 19 0.72 -16.97 11.70
CA PHE A 19 -0.61 -16.46 11.96
C PHE A 19 -1.17 -15.93 10.65
N GLU A 20 -2.37 -16.34 10.31
CA GLU A 20 -3.00 -15.99 9.03
C GLU A 20 -4.34 -15.28 9.22
N LEU A 21 -4.59 -14.31 8.34
CA LEU A 21 -5.89 -13.66 8.24
C LEU A 21 -6.36 -13.78 6.80
N LEU A 22 -7.66 -13.73 6.61
CA LEU A 22 -8.26 -13.66 5.28
C LEU A 22 -8.71 -12.22 5.07
N VAL A 23 -8.06 -11.51 4.17
CA VAL A 23 -8.23 -10.07 3.97
C VAL A 23 -8.54 -9.69 2.53
N ASP A 24 -9.19 -8.54 2.35
CA ASP A 24 -9.36 -7.97 1.03
C ASP A 24 -8.00 -7.44 0.57
N PRO A 25 -7.52 -7.82 -0.60
CA PRO A 25 -6.19 -7.44 -1.05
C PRO A 25 -5.99 -5.92 -1.20
N ASP A 26 -6.96 -5.21 -1.76
CA ASP A 26 -6.84 -3.78 -1.97
C ASP A 26 -6.90 -3.02 -0.64
N LEU A 27 -7.86 -3.37 0.20
CA LEU A 27 -8.04 -2.70 1.48
C LEU A 27 -6.86 -2.96 2.42
N ALA A 28 -6.32 -4.17 2.41
CA ALA A 28 -5.17 -4.51 3.24
C ALA A 28 -3.93 -3.70 2.84
N VAL A 29 -3.69 -3.54 1.54
CA VAL A 29 -2.58 -2.74 1.05
C VAL A 29 -2.78 -1.26 1.43
N ARG A 30 -3.99 -0.73 1.27
CA ARG A 30 -4.31 0.65 1.64
C ARG A 30 -4.17 0.88 3.14
N TYR A 31 -4.59 -0.08 3.95
CA TYR A 31 -4.44 -0.01 5.40
C TYR A 31 -2.95 0.06 5.77
N ARG A 32 -2.15 -0.75 5.12
CA ARG A 32 -0.71 -0.78 5.38
C ARG A 32 -0.03 0.52 4.94
N GLN A 33 -0.62 1.25 4.01
CA GLN A 33 -0.13 2.57 3.59
C GLN A 33 -0.52 3.68 4.56
N GLY A 34 -1.27 3.37 5.60
CA GLY A 34 -1.68 4.34 6.62
C GLY A 34 -3.11 4.83 6.51
N GLU A 35 -3.91 4.27 5.59
CA GLU A 35 -5.28 4.68 5.44
C GLU A 35 -6.14 4.14 6.58
N ALA A 36 -7.05 4.94 7.10
CA ALA A 36 -7.91 4.54 8.19
C ALA A 36 -9.06 3.68 7.67
N ILE A 37 -9.00 2.38 7.92
CA ILE A 37 -10.01 1.42 7.49
C ILE A 37 -10.34 0.54 8.68
N ALA A 38 -11.62 0.29 8.92
CA ALA A 38 -12.03 -0.60 9.98
C ALA A 38 -11.61 -2.04 9.67
N ILE A 39 -11.04 -2.72 10.64
CA ILE A 39 -10.56 -4.09 10.47
C ILE A 39 -11.68 -5.01 9.96
N GLU A 40 -12.88 -4.90 10.53
CA GLU A 40 -13.99 -5.76 10.11
C GLU A 40 -14.41 -5.55 8.66
N ASP A 41 -14.12 -4.41 8.07
CA ASP A 41 -14.44 -4.16 6.67
C ASP A 41 -13.41 -4.79 5.72
N MET A 42 -12.27 -5.20 6.24
CA MET A 42 -11.18 -5.77 5.44
C MET A 42 -11.11 -7.28 5.48
N VAL A 43 -11.76 -7.92 6.41
CA VAL A 43 -11.57 -9.36 6.65
C VAL A 43 -12.77 -10.18 6.20
N ALA A 44 -12.53 -11.44 5.83
CA ALA A 44 -13.59 -12.38 5.49
C ALA A 44 -14.07 -13.16 6.72
N ALA A 45 -13.27 -13.17 7.80
CA ALA A 45 -13.63 -13.82 9.06
C ALA A 45 -12.97 -13.07 10.21
N LEU A 46 -13.64 -13.01 11.35
CA LEU A 46 -13.12 -12.35 12.54
C LEU A 46 -12.32 -13.34 13.38
N SER A 47 -11.41 -14.05 12.75
CA SER A 47 -10.58 -15.06 13.42
C SER A 47 -9.17 -15.04 12.85
N VAL A 48 -8.21 -15.31 13.73
CA VAL A 48 -6.83 -15.51 13.34
C VAL A 48 -6.62 -17.02 13.19
N PHE A 49 -6.02 -17.44 12.08
CA PHE A 49 -5.82 -18.85 11.81
C PHE A 49 -4.36 -19.24 11.91
N GLU A 50 -4.14 -20.46 12.35
CA GLU A 50 -2.84 -21.09 12.25
C GLU A 50 -2.70 -21.59 10.81
N ASN A 51 -3.80 -22.09 10.24
CA ASN A 51 -3.86 -22.50 8.85
C ASN A 51 -5.25 -22.13 8.31
N SER A 52 -5.32 -21.09 7.50
CA SER A 52 -6.59 -20.57 7.01
C SER A 52 -7.26 -21.50 6.02
N SER A 53 -6.48 -22.25 5.23
CA SER A 53 -7.05 -23.16 4.24
C SER A 53 -7.74 -24.36 4.88
N ARG A 54 -7.31 -24.74 6.08
CA ARG A 54 -7.94 -25.82 6.84
C ARG A 54 -8.94 -25.32 7.87
N GLY A 55 -9.02 -24.01 8.03
CA GLY A 55 -9.90 -23.42 9.06
C GLY A 55 -9.39 -23.61 10.48
N THR A 56 -8.11 -23.96 10.65
CA THR A 56 -7.55 -24.19 11.99
C THR A 56 -7.23 -22.84 12.63
N ARG A 57 -7.90 -22.52 13.73
CA ARG A 57 -7.68 -21.24 14.40
C ARG A 57 -6.41 -21.26 15.23
N ALA A 58 -5.78 -20.12 15.38
CA ALA A 58 -4.65 -19.96 16.28
C ALA A 58 -5.15 -20.05 17.72
N SER A 59 -4.35 -20.68 18.60
CA SER A 59 -4.73 -20.81 20.00
C SER A 59 -4.54 -19.49 20.73
N ASP A 60 -5.31 -19.29 21.80
CA ASP A 60 -5.18 -18.10 22.62
C ASP A 60 -3.80 -18.04 23.26
N GLU A 61 -3.21 -19.18 23.56
CA GLU A 61 -1.86 -19.24 24.11
C GLU A 61 -0.83 -18.70 23.12
N ALA A 62 -0.94 -19.10 21.85
CA ALA A 62 -0.03 -18.64 20.81
C ALA A 62 -0.19 -17.12 20.57
N LEU A 63 -1.44 -16.64 20.53
CA LEU A 63 -1.71 -15.22 20.34
C LEU A 63 -1.13 -14.40 21.50
N THR A 64 -1.34 -14.85 22.72
CA THR A 64 -0.84 -14.14 23.91
C THR A 64 0.68 -14.13 23.93
N ARG A 65 1.30 -15.27 23.55
CA ARG A 65 2.75 -15.39 23.58
C ARG A 65 3.41 -14.43 22.57
N VAL A 66 2.84 -14.27 21.39
CA VAL A 66 3.43 -13.46 20.33
C VAL A 66 2.95 -12.01 20.35
N PHE A 67 1.66 -11.80 20.58
CA PHE A 67 1.06 -10.46 20.49
C PHE A 67 0.72 -9.82 21.84
N SER A 68 0.85 -10.58 22.92
CA SER A 68 0.49 -10.15 24.29
C SER A 68 -0.99 -9.82 24.45
N THR A 69 -1.83 -10.29 23.55
CA THR A 69 -3.28 -10.08 23.60
C THR A 69 -3.98 -11.11 22.71
N THR A 70 -5.25 -11.36 22.97
CA THR A 70 -6.09 -12.19 22.12
C THR A 70 -7.12 -11.31 21.40
N ASP A 71 -7.05 -9.98 21.59
CA ASP A 71 -7.99 -9.05 20.97
C ASP A 71 -7.81 -9.05 19.45
N PHE A 72 -8.86 -9.44 18.73
CA PHE A 72 -8.78 -9.62 17.29
C PHE A 72 -8.30 -8.36 16.54
N PRO A 73 -8.89 -7.17 16.76
CA PRO A 73 -8.43 -5.99 16.04
C PRO A 73 -6.95 -5.67 16.27
N ALA A 74 -6.46 -5.86 17.50
CA ALA A 74 -5.07 -5.59 17.83
C ALA A 74 -4.12 -6.58 17.15
N VAL A 75 -4.48 -7.86 17.13
CA VAL A 75 -3.68 -8.90 16.47
C VAL A 75 -3.72 -8.70 14.95
N ALA A 76 -4.91 -8.45 14.40
CA ALA A 76 -5.09 -8.24 12.97
C ALA A 76 -4.27 -7.06 12.47
N ASP A 77 -4.24 -5.96 13.22
CA ASP A 77 -3.43 -4.79 12.88
C ASP A 77 -1.97 -5.17 12.68
N LYS A 78 -1.41 -5.94 13.62
CA LYS A 78 -0.01 -6.34 13.53
C LYS A 78 0.25 -7.28 12.36
N ILE A 79 -0.64 -8.21 12.11
CA ILE A 79 -0.49 -9.16 11.01
C ILE A 79 -0.50 -8.42 9.66
N ILE A 80 -1.44 -7.49 9.47
CA ILE A 80 -1.56 -6.77 8.22
C ILE A 80 -0.37 -5.81 8.02
N ARG A 81 0.05 -5.12 9.07
CA ARG A 81 1.15 -4.16 8.94
C ARG A 81 2.53 -4.79 8.82
N LYS A 82 2.77 -5.89 9.49
CA LYS A 82 4.10 -6.50 9.53
C LYS A 82 4.21 -7.79 8.75
N GLY A 83 3.10 -8.41 8.43
CA GLY A 83 3.09 -9.67 7.70
C GLY A 83 3.18 -9.48 6.20
N GLU A 84 3.10 -10.58 5.49
CA GLU A 84 3.11 -10.57 4.04
C GLU A 84 1.70 -10.78 3.52
N ILE A 85 1.26 -9.95 2.59
CA ILE A 85 -0.03 -10.08 1.95
C ILE A 85 0.18 -10.87 0.67
N HIS A 86 -0.45 -12.05 0.58
CA HIS A 86 -0.24 -12.95 -0.56
C HIS A 86 -1.11 -12.52 -1.74
N LEU A 87 -0.60 -11.60 -2.53
CA LEU A 87 -1.28 -11.13 -3.73
C LEU A 87 -0.95 -12.05 -4.91
N THR A 88 -1.92 -12.23 -5.80
CA THR A 88 -1.63 -12.88 -7.07
C THR A 88 -0.79 -11.90 -7.92
N ALA A 89 -0.12 -12.41 -8.94
CA ALA A 89 0.66 -11.57 -9.84
C ALA A 89 -0.23 -10.52 -10.52
N GLU A 90 -1.46 -10.90 -10.89
CA GLU A 90 -2.41 -10.00 -11.50
C GLU A 90 -2.85 -8.90 -10.55
N GLN A 91 -3.19 -9.25 -9.31
CA GLN A 91 -3.57 -8.27 -8.29
C GLN A 91 -2.43 -7.29 -8.03
N ARG A 92 -1.20 -7.80 -7.93
CA ARG A 92 -0.02 -6.96 -7.70
C ARG A 92 0.17 -5.98 -8.85
N ARG A 93 0.08 -6.44 -10.09
CA ARG A 93 0.22 -5.57 -11.26
C ARG A 93 -0.85 -4.50 -11.30
N HIS A 94 -2.09 -4.85 -10.95
CA HIS A 94 -3.20 -3.91 -10.94
C HIS A 94 -2.97 -2.82 -9.89
N ILE A 95 -2.58 -3.19 -8.68
CA ILE A 95 -2.32 -2.23 -7.61
C ILE A 95 -1.17 -1.29 -7.99
N ILE A 96 -0.09 -1.83 -8.53
CA ILE A 96 1.06 -1.04 -8.96
C ILE A 96 0.67 -0.08 -10.09
N ALA A 97 -0.11 -0.53 -11.06
CA ALA A 97 -0.56 0.30 -12.16
C ALA A 97 -1.43 1.47 -11.68
N GLU A 98 -2.34 1.22 -10.73
CA GLU A 98 -3.17 2.26 -10.17
C GLU A 98 -2.35 3.28 -9.36
N LYS A 99 -1.35 2.81 -8.62
CA LYS A 99 -0.47 3.71 -7.88
C LYS A 99 0.38 4.55 -8.82
N LYS A 100 0.89 3.95 -9.89
CA LYS A 100 1.68 4.67 -10.89
C LYS A 100 0.84 5.79 -11.51
N LYS A 101 -0.42 5.52 -11.81
CA LYS A 101 -1.33 6.54 -12.34
C LYS A 101 -1.51 7.69 -11.35
N LYS A 102 -1.66 7.41 -10.08
CA LYS A 102 -1.81 8.46 -9.07
C LYS A 102 -0.57 9.32 -8.95
N VAL A 103 0.61 8.73 -9.02
CA VAL A 103 1.87 9.46 -8.98
C VAL A 103 1.99 10.36 -10.21
N ILE A 104 1.72 9.84 -11.40
CA ILE A 104 1.78 10.60 -12.65
C ILE A 104 0.80 11.78 -12.59
N THR A 105 -0.44 11.54 -12.18
CA THR A 105 -1.47 12.57 -12.09
C THR A 105 -1.05 13.66 -11.09
N PHE A 106 -0.50 13.27 -9.96
CA PHE A 106 -0.07 14.23 -8.95
C PHE A 106 1.04 15.13 -9.51
N ILE A 107 2.04 14.55 -10.14
CA ILE A 107 3.16 15.31 -10.70
C ILE A 107 2.66 16.22 -11.85
N ALA A 108 1.81 15.70 -12.72
CA ALA A 108 1.27 16.48 -13.83
C ALA A 108 0.46 17.70 -13.37
N ARG A 109 -0.24 17.56 -12.25
CA ARG A 109 -1.09 18.64 -11.73
C ARG A 109 -0.33 19.67 -10.89
N ASN A 110 0.74 19.26 -10.24
CA ASN A 110 1.40 20.08 -9.23
C ASN A 110 2.81 20.54 -9.60
N ALA A 111 3.34 20.08 -10.71
CA ALA A 111 4.70 20.41 -11.13
C ALA A 111 4.73 21.04 -12.51
N ILE A 112 5.75 21.84 -12.74
CA ILE A 112 5.95 22.47 -14.05
C ILE A 112 7.38 22.24 -14.51
N ASN A 113 7.60 22.46 -15.81
CA ASN A 113 8.94 22.52 -16.37
C ASN A 113 9.46 23.95 -16.09
N PRO A 114 10.49 24.12 -15.28
CA PRO A 114 10.97 25.46 -14.91
C PRO A 114 11.54 26.25 -16.09
N GLN A 115 11.87 25.58 -17.19
CA GLN A 115 12.39 26.25 -18.37
C GLN A 115 11.29 26.90 -19.20
N THR A 116 10.09 26.33 -19.22
CA THR A 116 8.98 26.82 -20.02
C THR A 116 7.82 27.35 -19.17
N ASN A 117 7.82 27.07 -17.87
CA ASN A 117 6.73 27.36 -16.93
C ASN A 117 5.40 26.68 -17.32
N LEU A 118 5.49 25.61 -18.08
CA LEU A 118 4.32 24.84 -18.50
C LEU A 118 4.31 23.48 -17.81
N PRO A 119 3.14 22.89 -17.57
CA PRO A 119 3.06 21.57 -16.99
C PRO A 119 3.62 20.53 -17.94
N HIS A 120 4.14 19.45 -17.38
CA HIS A 120 4.54 18.31 -18.18
C HIS A 120 3.30 17.47 -18.51
N PRO A 121 3.15 17.01 -19.73
CA PRO A 121 2.07 16.10 -20.07
C PRO A 121 2.25 14.78 -19.32
N PRO A 122 1.16 14.13 -18.89
CA PRO A 122 1.27 12.85 -18.18
C PRO A 122 2.10 11.80 -18.92
N GLN A 123 1.99 11.75 -20.25
CA GLN A 123 2.74 10.80 -21.05
C GLN A 123 4.24 11.02 -20.95
N ARG A 124 4.67 12.27 -20.88
CA ARG A 124 6.10 12.58 -20.74
C ARG A 124 6.63 12.13 -19.39
N ILE A 125 5.83 12.31 -18.34
CA ILE A 125 6.19 11.85 -17.01
C ILE A 125 6.30 10.33 -17.00
N GLU A 126 5.36 9.63 -17.59
CA GLU A 126 5.38 8.18 -17.67
C GLU A 126 6.60 7.67 -18.43
N MET A 127 6.92 8.26 -19.56
CA MET A 127 8.09 7.87 -20.33
C MET A 127 9.39 8.10 -19.54
N ALA A 128 9.47 9.21 -18.83
CA ALA A 128 10.63 9.50 -17.99
C ALA A 128 10.76 8.50 -16.84
N MET A 129 9.64 8.08 -16.25
CA MET A 129 9.64 7.06 -15.22
C MET A 129 10.16 5.72 -15.75
N ASP A 130 9.76 5.35 -16.96
CA ASP A 130 10.21 4.11 -17.58
C ASP A 130 11.72 4.20 -17.88
N GLU A 131 12.19 5.34 -18.37
CA GLU A 131 13.60 5.54 -18.67
C GLU A 131 14.44 5.49 -17.39
N ALA A 132 13.97 6.12 -16.33
CA ALA A 132 14.65 6.13 -15.04
C ALA A 132 14.49 4.80 -14.28
N ARG A 133 13.68 3.89 -14.80
CA ARG A 133 13.39 2.60 -14.16
C ARG A 133 12.87 2.79 -12.72
N VAL A 134 11.93 3.72 -12.57
CA VAL A 134 11.32 3.97 -11.26
C VAL A 134 10.54 2.74 -10.81
N ASN A 135 10.80 2.30 -9.59
CA ASN A 135 10.10 1.17 -9.00
C ASN A 135 8.99 1.69 -8.10
N ILE A 136 7.78 1.22 -8.32
CA ILE A 136 6.63 1.60 -7.51
C ILE A 136 6.42 0.54 -6.44
N ASP A 137 6.72 0.89 -5.19
CA ASP A 137 6.51 0.01 -4.05
C ASP A 137 5.04 0.10 -3.65
N LEU A 138 4.34 -1.01 -3.74
CA LEU A 138 2.89 -1.02 -3.48
C LEU A 138 2.52 -0.72 -2.02
N TYR A 139 3.45 -0.85 -1.10
CA TYR A 139 3.18 -0.56 0.31
C TYR A 139 3.47 0.88 0.72
N LYS A 140 4.05 1.68 -0.17
CA LYS A 140 4.29 3.09 0.11
C LYS A 140 3.07 3.92 -0.30
N ASN A 141 2.82 5.01 0.41
CA ASN A 141 1.73 5.89 0.05
C ASN A 141 2.13 6.78 -1.13
N THR A 142 1.15 7.48 -1.71
CA THR A 142 1.38 8.30 -2.89
C THR A 142 2.41 9.40 -2.64
N GLU A 143 2.37 10.03 -1.46
CA GLU A 143 3.29 11.11 -1.13
C GLU A 143 4.75 10.65 -1.14
N GLU A 144 5.03 9.51 -0.52
CA GLU A 144 6.37 8.93 -0.51
C GLU A 144 6.82 8.57 -1.92
N LEU A 145 5.94 7.97 -2.71
CA LEU A 145 6.23 7.57 -4.09
C LEU A 145 6.49 8.79 -4.98
N VAL A 146 5.76 9.88 -4.78
CA VAL A 146 5.99 11.11 -5.53
C VAL A 146 7.38 11.66 -5.22
N LYS A 147 7.78 11.70 -3.96
CA LYS A 147 9.10 12.19 -3.58
C LYS A 147 10.21 11.38 -4.22
N GLU A 148 10.09 10.06 -4.17
CA GLU A 148 11.10 9.17 -4.76
C GLU A 148 11.14 9.29 -6.27
N THR A 149 9.98 9.40 -6.90
CA THR A 149 9.87 9.52 -8.34
C THR A 149 10.49 10.82 -8.83
N VAL A 150 10.16 11.94 -8.19
CA VAL A 150 10.71 13.24 -8.57
C VAL A 150 12.23 13.23 -8.46
N LYS A 151 12.75 12.64 -7.40
CA LYS A 151 14.20 12.54 -7.23
C LYS A 151 14.83 11.75 -8.37
N ALA A 152 14.20 10.66 -8.79
CA ALA A 152 14.70 9.83 -9.89
C ALA A 152 14.58 10.53 -11.25
N LEU A 153 13.56 11.37 -11.43
CA LEU A 153 13.33 12.04 -12.71
C LEU A 153 14.16 13.30 -12.94
N ARG A 154 14.63 13.94 -11.89
CA ARG A 154 15.35 15.22 -12.03
C ARG A 154 16.52 15.20 -12.99
N PRO A 155 17.33 14.13 -13.09
CA PRO A 155 18.40 14.07 -14.09
C PRO A 155 17.91 14.01 -15.54
N ILE A 156 16.66 13.56 -15.74
CA ILE A 156 16.10 13.34 -17.06
C ILE A 156 15.15 14.45 -17.46
N LEU A 157 14.37 14.95 -16.52
CA LEU A 157 13.26 15.85 -16.78
C LEU A 157 13.28 16.99 -15.76
N PRO A 158 13.42 18.25 -16.18
CA PRO A 158 13.37 19.34 -15.21
C PRO A 158 11.99 19.45 -14.59
N ILE A 159 11.94 19.39 -13.27
CA ILE A 159 10.68 19.43 -12.53
C ILE A 159 10.78 20.43 -11.39
N LYS A 160 9.79 21.30 -11.28
CA LYS A 160 9.67 22.23 -10.18
C LYS A 160 8.24 22.19 -9.70
N PHE A 161 8.04 21.99 -8.39
CA PHE A 161 6.70 22.06 -7.84
C PHE A 161 6.35 23.51 -7.55
N GLU A 162 5.14 23.90 -7.88
CA GLU A 162 4.64 25.19 -7.54
C GLU A 162 4.27 25.18 -6.09
N GLU A 163 4.71 26.18 -5.35
CA GLU A 163 4.37 26.26 -3.96
C GLU A 163 2.98 26.78 -3.81
N VAL A 164 2.22 26.10 -3.01
CA VAL A 164 0.84 26.49 -2.81
C VAL A 164 0.76 27.48 -1.69
N ARG A 165 1.51 28.58 -1.78
CA ARG A 165 1.53 29.51 -0.77
C ARG A 165 0.25 30.16 -0.63
N ILE A 166 -0.53 30.09 -1.59
CA ILE A 166 -1.77 30.68 -1.53
C ILE A 166 -2.55 30.24 -0.39
N ALA A 167 -2.40 29.07 -0.06
CA ALA A 167 -3.14 28.52 1.07
C ALA A 167 -2.88 29.33 2.31
N VAL A 168 -1.81 30.01 2.34
CA VAL A 168 -1.42 30.71 3.50
C VAL A 168 -2.08 32.02 3.59
N LYS A 169 -2.54 32.51 2.53
CA LYS A 169 -3.06 33.73 2.55
C LYS A 169 -4.23 33.80 3.28
N ILE A 170 -4.91 33.11 3.42
CA ILE A 170 -6.10 33.25 4.09
C ILE A 170 -6.47 34.27 4.92
#